data_14319180d256c504250d4fe8e2888eb7
#
_entry.id   14319180d256c504250d4fe8e2888eb7
#
_cell.length_a   1.000
_cell.length_b   1.000
_cell.length_c   1.000
_cell.angle_alpha   90.00
_cell.angle_beta   90.00
_cell.angle_gamma   90.00
#
_symmetry.space_group_name_H-M   'P 1'
#
loop_
_entity.id
_entity.type
_entity.pdbx_description
1 polymer ?
#
loop_
_entity_poly.entity_id
_entity_poly.type
_entity_poly.pdbx_seq_one_letter_code
_entity_poly.pdbx_strand_id
1 'polypeptide(L)' 'MVVHITENKKRFLNLLLLADEQESMIDRYLERGEMFVLYKNEIPLAACVITDEGDNVCEIKNIAVLPQYQRQ' A
#
# COMPACT_ATOMS: atom_id res chain seq x y z
N MET A 1 -3.38 7.91 12.02
CA MET A 1 -3.64 8.88 10.94
C MET A 1 -3.43 8.23 9.59
N VAL A 2 -4.39 8.37 8.70
CA VAL A 2 -4.28 7.83 7.34
C VAL A 2 -3.87 8.95 6.39
N VAL A 3 -2.85 8.69 5.59
CA VAL A 3 -2.32 9.67 4.64
C VAL A 3 -2.38 9.11 3.23
N HIS A 4 -2.89 9.91 2.30
CA HIS A 4 -2.91 9.59 0.88
C HIS A 4 -1.55 9.93 0.28
N ILE A 5 -0.85 8.93 -0.24
CA ILE A 5 0.49 9.09 -0.78
C ILE A 5 0.40 9.29 -2.29
N THR A 6 0.82 10.47 -2.75
CA THR A 6 0.67 10.85 -4.16
C THR A 6 1.97 10.84 -4.94
N GLU A 7 3.12 10.78 -4.26
CA GLU A 7 4.40 10.76 -4.95
C GLU A 7 5.42 9.99 -4.13
N ASN A 8 6.48 9.55 -4.79
CA ASN A 8 7.57 8.80 -4.18
C ASN A 8 7.04 7.60 -3.39
N LYS A 9 6.11 6.87 -4.00
CA LYS A 9 5.42 5.74 -3.35
C LYS A 9 6.39 4.60 -3.01
N LYS A 10 7.45 4.44 -3.78
CA LYS A 10 8.42 3.37 -3.58
C LYS A 10 9.23 3.50 -2.31
N ARG A 11 9.18 4.64 -1.63
CA ARG A 11 9.82 4.76 -0.32
C ARG A 11 9.19 3.82 0.71
N PHE A 12 7.99 3.30 0.41
CA PHE A 12 7.31 2.33 1.28
C PHE A 12 7.45 0.89 0.78
N LEU A 13 8.41 0.63 -0.11
CA LEU A 13 8.56 -0.69 -0.73
C LEU A 13 8.67 -1.80 0.30
N ASN A 14 9.47 -1.61 1.36
CA ASN A 14 9.64 -2.65 2.37
C ASN A 14 8.32 -3.05 3.02
N LEU A 15 7.43 -2.08 3.24
CA LEU A 15 6.11 -2.36 3.80
C LEU A 15 5.25 -3.13 2.78
N LEU A 16 5.26 -2.69 1.52
CA LEU A 16 4.47 -3.33 0.48
C LEU A 16 4.91 -4.77 0.20
N LEU A 17 6.20 -5.07 0.37
CA LEU A 17 6.73 -6.41 0.16
C LEU A 17 6.22 -7.42 1.19
N LEU A 18 5.66 -6.96 2.31
CA LEU A 18 5.05 -7.86 3.29
C LEU A 18 3.81 -8.56 2.73
N ALA A 19 3.12 -7.92 1.80
CA ALA A 19 1.90 -8.47 1.21
C ALA A 19 2.12 -9.05 -0.18
N ASP A 20 3.09 -8.51 -0.92
CA ASP A 20 3.42 -8.97 -2.27
C ASP A 20 4.93 -9.08 -2.35
N GLU A 21 5.43 -10.31 -2.42
CA GLU A 21 6.85 -10.60 -2.26
C GLU A 21 7.73 -10.19 -3.43
N GLN A 22 7.12 -9.79 -4.57
CA GLN A 22 7.88 -9.47 -5.77
C GLN A 22 7.75 -8.00 -6.12
N GLU A 23 8.87 -7.28 -6.09
CA GLU A 23 8.89 -5.86 -6.46
C GLU A 23 8.35 -5.63 -7.87
N SER A 24 8.67 -6.52 -8.81
CA SER A 24 8.19 -6.39 -10.18
C SER A 24 6.67 -6.40 -10.28
N MET A 25 6.01 -7.15 -9.40
CA MET A 25 4.55 -7.15 -9.35
C MET A 25 4.01 -5.86 -8.77
N ILE A 26 4.67 -5.35 -7.72
CA ILE A 26 4.29 -4.07 -7.11
C ILE A 26 4.42 -2.94 -8.15
N ASP A 27 5.48 -2.95 -8.93
CA ASP A 27 5.70 -1.94 -9.98
C ASP A 27 4.57 -1.89 -11.00
N ARG A 28 3.84 -2.98 -11.20
CA ARG A 28 2.77 -3.03 -12.19
C ARG A 28 1.56 -2.21 -11.80
N TYR A 29 1.33 -1.98 -10.51
CA TYR A 29 0.13 -1.27 -10.06
C TYR A 29 0.42 -0.02 -9.23
N LEU A 30 1.64 0.15 -8.73
CA LEU A 30 1.90 1.16 -7.70
C LEU A 30 1.66 2.59 -8.19
N GLU A 31 2.21 2.96 -9.35
CA GLU A 31 2.10 4.33 -9.82
C GLU A 31 0.69 4.69 -10.30
N ARG A 32 -0.04 3.73 -10.87
CA ARG A 32 -1.40 3.98 -11.33
C ARG A 32 -2.44 3.85 -10.22
N GLY A 33 -2.06 3.29 -9.09
CA GLY A 33 -2.97 3.06 -7.99
C GLY A 33 -3.05 4.24 -7.03
N GLU A 34 -4.08 4.20 -6.19
CA GLU A 34 -4.20 5.12 -5.06
C GLU A 34 -3.59 4.45 -3.84
N MET A 35 -2.63 5.10 -3.20
CA MET A 35 -1.93 4.53 -2.06
C MET A 35 -2.27 5.28 -0.79
N PHE A 36 -2.56 4.54 0.27
CA PHE A 36 -2.84 5.09 1.60
C PHE A 36 -1.94 4.41 2.62
N VAL A 37 -1.41 5.20 3.54
CA VAL A 37 -0.56 4.69 4.62
C VAL A 37 -1.14 5.11 5.95
N LEU A 38 -1.25 4.15 6.86
CA LEU A 38 -1.67 4.40 8.24
C LEU A 38 -0.44 4.60 9.11
N TYR A 39 -0.37 5.75 9.77
CA TYR A 39 0.72 6.09 10.68
C TYR A 39 0.25 6.07 12.13
N LYS A 40 1.15 5.66 13.01
CA LYS A 40 0.98 5.83 14.44
C LYS A 40 2.31 6.35 15.00
N ASN A 41 2.28 7.54 15.64
CA ASN A 41 3.49 8.18 16.18
C ASN A 41 4.59 8.28 15.12
N GLU A 42 4.22 8.70 13.91
CA GLU A 42 5.13 8.89 12.77
C GLU A 42 5.72 7.60 12.22
N ILE A 43 5.21 6.45 12.66
CA ILE A 43 5.65 5.15 12.15
C ILE A 43 4.59 4.62 11.19
N PRO A 44 4.96 4.28 9.94
CA PRO A 44 4.00 3.68 9.02
C PRO A 44 3.72 2.23 9.44
N LEU A 45 2.49 1.97 9.84
CA LEU A 45 2.07 0.64 10.33
C LEU A 45 1.49 -0.23 9.24
N ALA A 46 0.79 0.38 8.31
CA ALA A 46 0.04 -0.36 7.29
C ALA A 46 -0.07 0.49 6.04
N ALA A 47 -0.24 -0.18 4.92
CA ALA A 47 -0.46 0.49 3.64
C ALA A 47 -1.45 -0.30 2.82
N CYS A 48 -2.17 0.38 1.94
CA CYS A 48 -2.96 -0.30 0.92
C CYS A 48 -2.83 0.45 -0.40
N VAL A 49 -2.98 -0.30 -1.49
CA VAL A 49 -3.00 0.25 -2.84
C VAL A 49 -4.27 -0.23 -3.51
N ILE A 50 -5.04 0.70 -4.07
CA ILE A 50 -6.31 0.44 -4.72
C ILE A 50 -6.22 0.96 -6.15
N THR A 51 -6.65 0.16 -7.11
CA THR A 51 -6.67 0.59 -8.52
C THR A 51 -8.10 0.71 -9.01
N ASP A 52 -8.29 1.65 -9.94
CA ASP A 52 -9.54 1.78 -10.68
C ASP A 52 -9.45 0.87 -11.90
N GLU A 53 -10.33 -0.10 -11.98
CA GLU A 53 -10.36 -1.09 -13.08
C GLU A 53 -11.41 -0.76 -14.15
N GLY A 54 -12.06 0.41 -14.05
CA GLY A 54 -13.10 0.81 -14.96
C GLY A 54 -14.47 0.30 -14.55
N ASP A 55 -15.52 0.83 -15.19
CA ASP A 55 -16.91 0.41 -14.97
C ASP A 55 -17.33 0.42 -13.50
N ASN A 56 -16.83 1.42 -12.75
CA ASN A 56 -17.11 1.57 -11.32
C ASN A 56 -16.55 0.42 -10.46
N VAL A 57 -15.52 -0.28 -10.95
CA VAL A 57 -14.87 -1.37 -10.23
C VAL A 57 -13.51 -0.90 -9.72
N CYS A 58 -13.27 -1.07 -8.43
CA CYS A 58 -11.96 -0.83 -7.81
C CYS A 58 -11.43 -2.15 -7.29
N GLU A 59 -10.12 -2.32 -7.36
CA GLU A 59 -9.47 -3.54 -6.90
C GLU A 59 -8.41 -3.20 -5.86
N ILE A 60 -8.38 -3.97 -4.76
CA ILE A 60 -7.33 -3.83 -3.75
C ILE A 60 -6.16 -4.68 -4.22
N LYS A 61 -5.04 -4.03 -4.56
CA LYS A 61 -3.85 -4.70 -5.06
C LYS A 61 -2.87 -5.09 -3.95
N ASN A 62 -2.90 -4.37 -2.84
CA ASN A 62 -1.97 -4.60 -1.74
C ASN A 62 -2.60 -4.12 -0.44
N ILE A 63 -2.55 -4.96 0.58
CA ILE A 63 -2.86 -4.56 1.96
C ILE A 63 -1.73 -5.13 2.81
N ALA A 64 -0.86 -4.26 3.30
CA ALA A 64 0.31 -4.66 4.07
C ALA A 64 0.20 -4.09 5.49
N VAL A 65 0.54 -4.91 6.47
CA VAL A 65 0.53 -4.52 7.89
C VAL A 65 1.81 -5.05 8.52
N LEU A 66 2.49 -4.22 9.30
CA LEU A 66 3.68 -4.67 10.01
C LEU A 66 3.32 -5.87 10.89
N PRO A 67 4.19 -6.90 10.96
CA PRO A 67 3.86 -8.14 11.68
C PRO A 67 3.45 -7.92 13.14
N GLN A 68 4.06 -6.98 13.84
CA GLN A 68 3.76 -6.72 15.25
C GLN A 68 2.39 -6.07 15.44
N TYR A 69 1.75 -5.61 14.37
CA TYR A 69 0.43 -4.96 14.43
C TYR A 69 -0.67 -5.80 13.78
N GLN A 70 -0.33 -6.97 13.27
CA GLN A 70 -1.34 -7.91 12.78
C GLN A 70 -2.05 -8.51 14.00
N ARG A 71 -3.34 -8.78 13.90
CA ARG A 71 -4.14 -9.38 14.99
C ARG A 71 -4.45 -8.43 16.14
N GLN A 72 -4.52 -7.13 15.86
CA GLN A 72 -4.96 -6.17 16.88
C GLN A 72 -6.33 -5.60 16.58
#